data_a969a28e6e1f23917ca1a289b6c48ad2
#
_entry.id   a969a28e6e1f23917ca1a289b6c48ad2
#
_cell.length_a   1.000
_cell.length_b   1.000
_cell.length_c   1.000
_cell.angle_alpha   90.00
_cell.angle_beta   90.00
_cell.angle_gamma   90.00
#
_symmetry.space_group_name_H-M   'P 1'
#
loop_
_entity.id
_entity.type
_entity.pdbx_description
1 polymer ?
#
loop_
_entity_poly.entity_id
_entity_poly.type
_entity_poly.pdbx_seq_one_letter_code
_entity_poly.pdbx_strand_id
1 'polypeptide(L)' 'MPGYYAYLIGVDGHIAQRVAIVCGDDEEAKGLAKQMVDGHAIELWHEARMIAAFEPEK' A
#
# COMPACT_ATOMS: atom_id res chain seq x y z
N MET A 1 -5.21 16.77 -5.38
CA MET A 1 -4.72 16.12 -4.17
C MET A 1 -4.44 14.67 -4.45
N PRO A 2 -3.25 14.22 -4.21
CA PRO A 2 -2.95 12.81 -4.41
C PRO A 2 -3.69 12.00 -3.35
N GLY A 3 -4.51 11.10 -3.78
CA GLY A 3 -5.27 10.26 -2.87
C GLY A 3 -4.71 8.85 -2.80
N TYR A 4 -3.44 8.74 -2.42
CA TYR A 4 -2.78 7.45 -2.34
C TYR A 4 -3.00 6.85 -0.96
N TYR A 5 -3.31 5.56 -0.93
CA TYR A 5 -3.53 4.84 0.31
C TYR A 5 -2.85 3.49 0.23
N ALA A 6 -2.19 3.12 1.32
CA ALA A 6 -1.62 1.79 1.46
C ALA A 6 -2.47 1.04 2.47
N TYR A 7 -2.98 -0.12 2.05
CA TYR A 7 -3.78 -0.97 2.92
C TYR A 7 -2.92 -2.12 3.39
N LEU A 8 -2.78 -2.24 4.71
CA LEU A 8 -2.06 -3.36 5.30
C LEU A 8 -3.02 -4.52 5.46
N ILE A 9 -2.67 -5.64 4.85
CA ILE A 9 -3.53 -6.82 4.87
C ILE A 9 -3.04 -7.78 5.95
N GLY A 10 -3.94 -8.13 6.86
CA GLY A 10 -3.61 -9.05 7.93
C GLY A 10 -3.50 -10.48 7.46
N VAL A 11 -3.09 -11.35 8.38
CA VAL A 11 -2.88 -12.77 8.04
C VAL A 11 -4.17 -13.45 7.64
N ASP A 12 -5.30 -12.92 8.07
CA ASP A 12 -6.60 -13.49 7.74
C ASP A 12 -7.18 -12.91 6.46
N GLY A 13 -6.44 -12.06 5.77
CA GLY A 13 -6.89 -11.46 4.52
C GLY A 13 -7.71 -10.20 4.67
N HIS A 14 -7.91 -9.73 5.89
CA HIS A 14 -8.66 -8.51 6.12
C HIS A 14 -7.73 -7.30 6.20
N ILE A 15 -8.27 -6.15 5.86
CA ILE A 15 -7.50 -4.91 5.96
C ILE A 15 -7.31 -4.57 7.42
N ALA A 16 -6.05 -4.58 7.86
CA ALA A 16 -5.72 -4.30 9.26
C ALA A 16 -5.56 -2.80 9.48
N GLN A 17 -5.08 -2.07 8.47
CA GLN A 17 -4.79 -0.66 8.64
C GLN A 17 -4.75 0.02 7.29
N ARG A 18 -5.14 1.28 7.26
CA ARG A 18 -5.03 2.11 6.07
C ARG A 18 -4.11 3.27 6.37
N VAL A 19 -3.14 3.50 5.51
CA VAL A 19 -2.17 4.57 5.68
C VAL A 19 -2.26 5.51 4.49
N ALA A 20 -2.52 6.78 4.75
CA ALA A 20 -2.53 7.77 3.69
C ALA A 20 -1.08 8.10 3.31
N ILE A 21 -0.82 8.17 2.01
CA ILE A 21 0.51 8.44 1.50
C ILE A 21 0.47 9.76 0.73
N VAL A 22 1.38 10.66 1.08
CA VAL A 22 1.54 11.93 0.38
C VAL A 22 2.78 11.81 -0.49
N CYS A 23 2.59 11.89 -1.80
CA CYS A 23 3.70 11.74 -2.73
C CYS A 23 3.35 12.44 -4.04
N GLY A 24 4.34 12.52 -4.93
CA GLY A 24 4.18 13.25 -6.17
C GLY A 24 3.65 12.42 -7.33
N ASP A 25 3.89 11.12 -7.32
CA ASP A 25 3.47 10.28 -8.43
C ASP A 25 3.40 8.82 -8.00
N ASP A 26 2.98 7.98 -8.95
CA ASP A 26 2.78 6.56 -8.68
C ASP A 26 4.09 5.86 -8.30
N GLU A 27 5.19 6.25 -8.95
CA GLU A 27 6.47 5.60 -8.68
C GLU A 27 6.93 5.85 -7.26
N GLU A 28 6.75 7.07 -6.80
CA GLU A 28 7.12 7.40 -5.44
C GLU A 28 6.23 6.67 -4.46
N ALA A 29 4.95 6.57 -4.78
CA ALA A 29 4.00 5.86 -3.93
C ALA A 29 4.37 4.39 -3.81
N LYS A 30 4.77 3.77 -4.93
CA LYS A 30 5.18 2.37 -4.92
C LYS A 30 6.38 2.15 -4.03
N GLY A 31 7.36 3.05 -4.08
CA GLY A 31 8.54 2.94 -3.25
C GLY A 31 8.21 3.02 -1.77
N LEU A 32 7.32 3.95 -1.42
CA LEU A 32 6.92 4.09 -0.03
C LEU A 32 6.13 2.88 0.44
N ALA A 33 5.21 2.40 -0.39
CA ALA A 33 4.41 1.24 -0.02
C ALA A 33 5.27 0.00 0.15
N LYS A 34 6.26 -0.17 -0.72
CA LYS A 34 7.15 -1.32 -0.64
C LYS A 34 7.90 -1.35 0.68
N GLN A 35 8.26 -0.17 1.20
CA GLN A 35 8.96 -0.11 2.47
C GLN A 35 8.08 -0.47 3.65
N MET A 36 6.77 -0.44 3.45
CA MET A 36 5.83 -0.79 4.51
C MET A 36 5.62 -2.30 4.63
N VAL A 37 6.09 -3.06 3.64
CA VAL A 37 5.93 -4.51 3.68
C VAL A 37 6.87 -5.05 4.75
N ASP A 38 6.28 -5.51 5.83
CA ASP A 38 7.04 -5.97 6.98
C ASP A 38 6.25 -7.10 7.62
N GLY A 39 6.19 -8.21 6.91
CA GLY A 39 5.43 -9.34 7.39
C GLY A 39 3.98 -9.34 7.01
N HIS A 40 3.52 -8.31 6.28
CA HIS A 40 2.15 -8.29 5.78
C HIS A 40 2.11 -7.82 4.35
N ALA A 41 1.05 -8.22 3.66
CA ALA A 41 0.81 -7.74 2.30
C ALA A 41 0.37 -6.30 2.33
N ILE A 42 0.71 -5.57 1.28
CA ILE A 42 0.33 -4.16 1.14
C ILE A 42 -0.35 -4.00 -0.20
N GLU A 43 -1.48 -3.32 -0.22
CA GLU A 43 -2.13 -2.92 -1.46
C GLU A 43 -2.05 -1.41 -1.58
N LEU A 44 -1.55 -0.94 -2.71
CA LEU A 44 -1.42 0.49 -2.96
C LEU A 44 -2.53 0.93 -3.89
N TRP A 45 -3.29 1.91 -3.45
CA TRP A 45 -4.42 2.44 -4.21
C TRP A 45 -4.26 3.93 -4.43
N HIS A 46 -4.76 4.38 -5.56
CA HIS A 46 -4.89 5.80 -5.86
C HIS A 46 -6.36 6.07 -6.12
N GLU A 47 -7.02 6.71 -5.17
CA GLU A 47 -8.46 6.92 -5.20
C GLU A 47 -9.17 5.56 -5.28
N ALA A 48 -9.89 5.31 -6.34
CA ALA A 48 -10.63 4.05 -6.46
C ALA A 48 -9.90 3.01 -7.32
N ARG A 49 -8.64 3.26 -7.67
CA ARG A 49 -7.90 2.39 -8.57
C ARG A 49 -6.71 1.77 -7.86
N MET A 50 -6.61 0.46 -7.97
CA MET A 50 -5.47 -0.25 -7.40
C MET A 50 -4.26 -0.09 -8.32
N ILE A 51 -3.15 0.35 -7.76
CA ILE A 51 -1.93 0.58 -8.52
C ILE A 51 -1.02 -0.64 -8.46
N ALA A 52 -0.83 -1.18 -7.26
CA ALA A 52 0.12 -2.26 -7.08
C ALA A 52 -0.24 -3.03 -5.82
N ALA A 53 0.26 -4.25 -5.74
CA ALA A 53 0.12 -5.08 -4.54
C ALA A 53 1.47 -5.69 -4.25
N PHE A 54 1.87 -5.66 -2.99
CA PHE A 54 3.14 -6.18 -2.56
C PHE A 54 2.90 -7.24 -1.51
N GLU A 55 3.63 -8.33 -1.60
CA GLU A 55 3.51 -9.42 -0.64
C GLU A 55 4.79 -9.55 0.15
N PRO A 56 4.68 -9.98 1.42
CA PRO A 56 5.89 -10.13 2.23
C PRO A 56 6.73 -11.28 1.73
N GLU A 57 8.02 -11.10 1.82
CA GLU A 57 8.95 -12.18 1.53
C GLU A 57 9.23 -12.95 2.81
N LYS A 58 9.43 -14.22 2.61
CA LYS A 58 9.66 -15.11 3.75
C LYS A 58 11.07 -14.99 4.28
#